data_538caf9ded6dd2534599bb0ef9afe84a
#
_entry.id   538caf9ded6dd2534599bb0ef9afe84a
#
_cell.length_a   1.000
_cell.length_b   1.000
_cell.length_c   1.000
_cell.angle_alpha   90.00
_cell.angle_beta   90.00
_cell.angle_gamma   90.00
#
_symmetry.space_group_name_H-M   'P 1'
#
loop_
_entity.id
_entity.type
_entity.pdbx_description
1 polymer ?
#
loop_
_entity_poly.entity_id
_entity_poly.type
_entity_poly.pdbx_seq_one_letter_code
_entity_poly.pdbx_strand_id
1 'polypeptide(L)'
;AEVEEVVEEPVEEEPVEEVVEEVVAEEEPVVEEVVAEEESIEEPVEEPVAEVEESVEEVSIENKTVESIPAVTIRFAGDSGDGMQLVGTRFTDTSALFGNDLATLPAFPAEIRAPQGTVAGVSSFQVQIADFDILTPGDAPDVLVAMNPAALKAHLQDLTPNGMLILNEDAFDEKNIKKAGYEIDPRESEELDGYRVFQVPMEKLTKEALEEFDLPGRAVLRSKNMIALGLISWTFNRDLKDTENW
;
A
#
# COMPACT_ATOMS: atom_id res chain seq x y z
N ALA A 1 -9.94 -66.25 -4.18
CA ALA A 1 -9.48 -64.90 -4.53
C ALA A 1 -8.26 -64.63 -3.67
N GLU A 2 -7.09 -64.80 -4.26
CA GLU A 2 -5.80 -64.50 -3.66
C GLU A 2 -5.57 -62.99 -3.82
N VAL A 3 -5.17 -62.32 -2.72
CA VAL A 3 -4.76 -60.93 -2.70
C VAL A 3 -3.23 -60.95 -2.79
N GLU A 4 -2.67 -60.48 -3.90
CA GLU A 4 -1.23 -60.26 -4.04
C GLU A 4 -0.82 -59.01 -3.25
N GLU A 5 0.07 -59.24 -2.32
CA GLU A 5 0.71 -58.23 -1.50
C GLU A 5 1.88 -57.62 -2.30
N VAL A 6 1.73 -56.36 -2.73
CA VAL A 6 2.80 -55.63 -3.42
C VAL A 6 3.74 -55.09 -2.35
N VAL A 7 4.96 -55.60 -2.28
CA VAL A 7 6.05 -55.14 -1.45
C VAL A 7 6.74 -53.96 -2.17
N GLU A 8 6.62 -52.76 -1.66
CA GLU A 8 7.40 -51.60 -2.11
C GLU A 8 8.83 -51.69 -1.53
N GLU A 9 9.83 -51.68 -2.42
CA GLU A 9 11.24 -51.58 -2.05
C GLU A 9 11.56 -50.12 -1.67
N PRO A 10 12.42 -49.87 -0.68
CA PRO A 10 12.81 -48.52 -0.29
C PRO A 10 13.78 -47.90 -1.31
N VAL A 11 13.45 -46.69 -1.76
CA VAL A 11 14.34 -45.84 -2.60
C VAL A 11 15.45 -45.32 -1.72
N GLU A 12 16.69 -45.64 -2.02
CA GLU A 12 17.88 -45.04 -1.40
C GLU A 12 18.04 -43.60 -1.89
N GLU A 13 17.97 -42.60 -0.95
CA GLU A 13 18.32 -41.23 -1.20
C GLU A 13 19.83 -41.07 -1.21
N GLU A 14 20.40 -40.67 -2.34
CA GLU A 14 21.81 -40.22 -2.41
C GLU A 14 21.93 -38.80 -1.87
N PRO A 15 23.00 -38.47 -1.11
CA PRO A 15 23.19 -37.12 -0.59
C PRO A 15 23.67 -36.17 -1.69
N VAL A 16 22.94 -35.06 -1.86
CA VAL A 16 23.33 -33.95 -2.73
C VAL A 16 24.46 -33.16 -2.05
N GLU A 17 25.67 -33.21 -2.58
CA GLU A 17 26.78 -32.37 -2.18
C GLU A 17 26.52 -30.90 -2.58
N GLU A 18 26.47 -30.05 -1.58
CA GLU A 18 26.35 -28.60 -1.69
C GLU A 18 27.70 -28.00 -2.13
N VAL A 19 27.83 -27.64 -3.42
CA VAL A 19 28.99 -26.92 -3.93
C VAL A 19 28.79 -25.45 -3.67
N VAL A 20 29.44 -24.91 -2.65
CA VAL A 20 29.56 -23.48 -2.38
C VAL A 20 30.71 -22.94 -3.22
N GLU A 21 30.44 -22.26 -4.32
CA GLU A 21 31.41 -21.43 -5.04
C GLU A 21 31.48 -20.04 -4.43
N GLU A 22 32.59 -19.80 -3.73
CA GLU A 22 32.96 -18.50 -3.15
C GLU A 22 33.56 -17.62 -4.27
N VAL A 23 32.77 -16.68 -4.81
CA VAL A 23 33.25 -15.66 -5.76
C VAL A 23 33.76 -14.46 -4.96
N VAL A 24 35.07 -14.42 -4.73
CA VAL A 24 35.78 -13.22 -4.25
C VAL A 24 36.00 -12.29 -5.44
N ALA A 25 35.31 -11.15 -5.48
CA ALA A 25 35.61 -10.05 -6.38
C ALA A 25 36.53 -9.06 -5.69
N GLU A 26 37.78 -8.98 -6.12
CA GLU A 26 38.75 -7.91 -5.75
C GLU A 26 38.35 -6.64 -6.53
N GLU A 27 37.91 -5.59 -5.83
CA GLU A 27 37.79 -4.24 -6.38
C GLU A 27 39.05 -3.44 -6.05
N GLU A 28 39.84 -3.07 -7.06
CA GLU A 28 40.92 -2.10 -6.96
C GLU A 28 40.34 -0.67 -6.93
N PRO A 29 40.88 0.25 -6.09
CA PRO A 29 40.40 1.64 -6.08
C PRO A 29 41.03 2.45 -7.22
N VAL A 30 40.19 2.98 -8.11
CA VAL A 30 40.56 3.99 -9.08
C VAL A 30 40.66 5.35 -8.37
N VAL A 31 41.89 5.87 -8.29
CA VAL A 31 42.17 7.23 -7.80
C VAL A 31 42.13 8.16 -9.01
N GLU A 32 41.08 8.97 -9.14
CA GLU A 32 41.03 10.09 -10.10
C GLU A 32 41.54 11.37 -9.43
N GLU A 33 42.61 11.90 -10.00
CA GLU A 33 43.29 13.13 -9.64
C GLU A 33 42.47 14.33 -10.16
N VAL A 34 41.80 15.05 -9.27
CA VAL A 34 41.06 16.29 -9.63
C VAL A 34 42.01 17.47 -9.59
N VAL A 35 42.32 18.00 -10.76
CA VAL A 35 43.04 19.27 -10.95
C VAL A 35 42.10 20.42 -10.59
N ALA A 36 42.51 21.23 -9.62
CA ALA A 36 41.79 22.45 -9.24
C ALA A 36 42.10 23.56 -10.20
N GLU A 37 41.11 24.08 -10.93
CA GLU A 37 41.14 25.41 -11.56
C GLU A 37 40.45 26.41 -10.63
N GLU A 38 41.21 27.42 -10.22
CA GLU A 38 40.71 28.59 -9.50
C GLU A 38 40.04 29.56 -10.49
N GLU A 39 38.69 29.64 -10.47
CA GLU A 39 37.98 30.77 -11.07
C GLU A 39 37.42 31.69 -9.99
N SER A 40 37.68 33.00 -10.23
CA SER A 40 37.36 34.12 -9.40
C SER A 40 35.88 34.29 -9.12
N ILE A 41 35.56 34.45 -7.82
CA ILE A 41 34.22 34.71 -7.31
C ILE A 41 33.87 36.17 -7.52
N GLU A 42 32.92 36.46 -8.41
CA GLU A 42 32.17 37.74 -8.41
C GLU A 42 30.98 37.58 -7.43
N GLU A 43 30.88 38.49 -6.46
CA GLU A 43 29.78 38.56 -5.50
C GLU A 43 28.46 38.83 -6.22
N PRO A 44 27.38 38.02 -6.00
CA PRO A 44 26.06 38.41 -6.45
C PRO A 44 25.40 39.36 -5.46
N VAL A 45 24.90 40.45 -6.02
CA VAL A 45 24.06 41.47 -5.39
C VAL A 45 22.82 40.81 -4.76
N GLU A 46 22.62 41.03 -3.45
CA GLU A 46 21.41 40.64 -2.74
C GLU A 46 20.21 41.48 -3.22
N GLU A 47 19.32 40.85 -4.00
CA GLU A 47 17.95 41.34 -4.15
C GLU A 47 17.11 40.80 -2.96
N PRO A 48 16.23 41.60 -2.37
CA PRO A 48 15.43 41.17 -1.22
C PRO A 48 14.39 40.14 -1.69
N VAL A 49 14.56 38.89 -1.24
CA VAL A 49 13.55 37.85 -1.38
C VAL A 49 12.36 38.26 -0.52
N ALA A 50 11.26 38.65 -1.17
CA ALA A 50 9.98 38.81 -0.48
C ALA A 50 9.58 37.43 0.10
N GLU A 51 9.51 37.38 1.43
CA GLU A 51 8.92 36.29 2.17
C GLU A 51 7.45 36.18 1.74
N VAL A 52 7.16 35.19 0.89
CA VAL A 52 5.80 34.72 0.68
C VAL A 52 5.50 33.84 1.88
N GLU A 53 4.93 34.41 2.92
CA GLU A 53 4.23 33.67 3.95
C GLU A 53 3.02 32.99 3.26
N GLU A 54 3.22 31.78 2.78
CA GLU A 54 2.13 30.90 2.41
C GLU A 54 1.43 30.50 3.72
N SER A 55 0.39 31.27 4.06
CA SER A 55 -0.50 30.95 5.17
C SER A 55 -1.13 29.60 4.86
N VAL A 56 -0.68 28.55 5.55
CA VAL A 56 -1.40 27.29 5.65
C VAL A 56 -2.73 27.65 6.33
N GLU A 57 -3.80 27.82 5.54
CA GLU A 57 -5.14 27.92 6.08
C GLU A 57 -5.38 26.63 6.89
N GLU A 58 -5.43 26.75 8.21
CA GLU A 58 -5.96 25.71 9.08
C GLU A 58 -7.37 25.39 8.56
N VAL A 59 -7.50 24.29 7.82
CA VAL A 59 -8.81 23.77 7.40
C VAL A 59 -9.54 23.39 8.68
N SER A 60 -10.42 24.30 9.13
CA SER A 60 -11.22 24.10 10.32
C SER A 60 -12.08 22.85 10.12
N ILE A 61 -11.87 21.87 10.97
CA ILE A 61 -12.59 20.57 11.01
C ILE A 61 -14.09 20.77 11.39
N GLU A 62 -14.53 22.00 11.60
CA GLU A 62 -15.86 22.36 12.11
C GLU A 62 -17.04 22.00 11.19
N ASN A 63 -16.80 21.56 9.95
CA ASN A 63 -17.86 21.23 8.99
C ASN A 63 -17.97 19.75 8.63
N LYS A 64 -17.40 18.84 9.43
CA LYS A 64 -17.54 17.39 9.18
C LYS A 64 -18.97 16.95 9.50
N THR A 65 -19.73 16.54 8.47
CA THR A 65 -21.02 15.88 8.68
C THR A 65 -20.76 14.42 9.06
N VAL A 66 -21.20 14.02 10.24
CA VAL A 66 -21.07 12.64 10.73
C VAL A 66 -22.37 11.90 10.42
N GLU A 67 -22.27 10.81 9.67
CA GLU A 67 -23.36 9.88 9.41
C GLU A 67 -23.11 8.57 10.17
N SER A 68 -24.14 8.05 10.83
CA SER A 68 -24.05 6.75 11.50
C SER A 68 -24.51 5.66 10.54
N ILE A 69 -23.63 4.69 10.29
CA ILE A 69 -23.92 3.52 9.45
C ILE A 69 -23.83 2.25 10.31
N PRO A 70 -24.76 1.29 10.14
CA PRO A 70 -24.82 0.10 10.99
C PRO A 70 -23.71 -0.90 10.69
N ALA A 71 -23.19 -0.92 9.46
CA ALA A 71 -22.09 -1.78 9.04
C ALA A 71 -21.32 -1.16 7.89
N VAL A 72 -20.05 -1.54 7.74
CA VAL A 72 -19.20 -1.21 6.59
C VAL A 72 -18.19 -2.33 6.35
N THR A 73 -17.97 -2.62 5.06
CA THR A 73 -16.92 -3.55 4.61
C THR A 73 -15.85 -2.77 3.86
N ILE A 74 -14.61 -2.84 4.34
CA ILE A 74 -13.47 -2.10 3.79
C ILE A 74 -12.44 -3.11 3.29
N ARG A 75 -11.95 -2.93 2.07
CA ARG A 75 -10.86 -3.72 1.50
C ARG A 75 -9.66 -2.84 1.19
N PHE A 76 -8.52 -3.19 1.77
CA PHE A 76 -7.22 -2.64 1.43
C PHE A 76 -6.53 -3.58 0.44
N ALA A 77 -6.05 -3.05 -0.69
CA ALA A 77 -5.42 -3.84 -1.72
C ALA A 77 -4.17 -3.16 -2.29
N GLY A 78 -3.11 -3.94 -2.50
CA GLY A 78 -1.82 -3.45 -3.01
C GLY A 78 -0.89 -4.62 -3.33
N ASP A 79 0.36 -4.34 -3.68
CA ASP A 79 1.37 -5.39 -3.82
C ASP A 79 1.69 -6.03 -2.46
N SER A 80 2.22 -7.24 -2.48
CA SER A 80 2.59 -7.98 -1.26
C SER A 80 3.58 -7.23 -0.35
N GLY A 81 4.31 -6.23 -0.90
CA GLY A 81 5.24 -5.36 -0.18
C GLY A 81 4.63 -4.06 0.34
N ASP A 82 3.38 -3.73 0.00
CA ASP A 82 2.73 -2.47 0.37
C ASP A 82 2.16 -2.48 1.80
N GLY A 83 2.23 -3.62 2.51
CA GLY A 83 1.83 -3.72 3.91
C GLY A 83 0.32 -3.76 4.15
N MET A 84 -0.48 -4.25 3.21
CA MET A 84 -1.94 -4.30 3.32
C MET A 84 -2.42 -5.14 4.51
N GLN A 85 -1.72 -6.24 4.81
CA GLN A 85 -2.00 -7.06 5.99
C GLN A 85 -1.79 -6.26 7.29
N LEU A 86 -0.74 -5.44 7.36
CA LEU A 86 -0.45 -4.59 8.52
C LEU A 86 -1.54 -3.54 8.72
N VAL A 87 -1.89 -2.80 7.66
CA VAL A 87 -2.94 -1.76 7.71
C VAL A 87 -4.27 -2.35 8.14
N GLY A 88 -4.68 -3.47 7.51
CA GLY A 88 -5.93 -4.13 7.82
C GLY A 88 -5.97 -4.62 9.27
N THR A 89 -4.89 -5.24 9.76
CA THR A 89 -4.80 -5.69 11.15
C THR A 89 -4.88 -4.51 12.13
N ARG A 90 -4.13 -3.41 11.89
CA ARG A 90 -4.16 -2.23 12.76
C ARG A 90 -5.53 -1.56 12.79
N PHE A 91 -6.18 -1.45 11.64
CA PHE A 91 -7.53 -0.91 11.58
C PHE A 91 -8.54 -1.80 12.32
N THR A 92 -8.38 -3.13 12.23
CA THR A 92 -9.18 -4.10 12.97
C THR A 92 -8.99 -3.96 14.48
N ASP A 93 -7.73 -3.94 14.96
CA ASP A 93 -7.39 -3.80 16.38
C ASP A 93 -8.01 -2.52 16.97
N THR A 94 -7.83 -1.39 16.29
CA THR A 94 -8.42 -0.11 16.70
C THR A 94 -9.95 -0.18 16.73
N SER A 95 -10.57 -0.79 15.73
CA SER A 95 -12.03 -0.89 15.64
C SER A 95 -12.62 -1.81 16.71
N ALA A 96 -11.89 -2.86 17.12
CA ALA A 96 -12.30 -3.74 18.22
C ALA A 96 -12.47 -3.00 19.55
N LEU A 97 -11.63 -1.98 19.79
CA LEU A 97 -11.71 -1.18 21.03
C LEU A 97 -12.98 -0.33 21.12
N PHE A 98 -13.63 -0.05 20.00
CA PHE A 98 -14.92 0.66 19.96
C PHE A 98 -16.13 -0.23 20.27
N GLY A 99 -15.92 -1.54 20.45
CA GLY A 99 -16.98 -2.49 20.80
C GLY A 99 -17.85 -2.93 19.64
N ASN A 100 -17.40 -2.70 18.40
CA ASN A 100 -18.04 -3.26 17.20
C ASN A 100 -17.73 -4.75 17.07
N ASP A 101 -18.62 -5.50 16.43
CA ASP A 101 -18.28 -6.82 15.95
C ASP A 101 -17.48 -6.74 14.65
N LEU A 102 -16.54 -7.67 14.46
CA LEU A 102 -15.53 -7.63 13.43
C LEU A 102 -15.35 -8.99 12.78
N ALA A 103 -15.27 -9.01 11.45
CA ALA A 103 -14.81 -10.17 10.70
C ALA A 103 -13.77 -9.77 9.66
N THR A 104 -12.71 -10.57 9.50
CA THR A 104 -11.59 -10.26 8.61
C THR A 104 -11.36 -11.36 7.58
N LEU A 105 -10.89 -10.97 6.40
CA LEU A 105 -10.51 -11.86 5.31
C LEU A 105 -9.17 -11.40 4.70
N PRO A 106 -8.05 -11.92 5.22
CA PRO A 106 -6.74 -11.70 4.60
C PRO A 106 -6.64 -12.51 3.29
N ALA A 107 -6.15 -11.87 2.23
CA ALA A 107 -5.86 -12.53 0.96
C ALA A 107 -4.40 -12.25 0.55
N PHE A 108 -3.73 -13.33 0.15
CA PHE A 108 -2.33 -13.30 -0.25
C PHE A 108 -2.22 -13.40 -1.77
N PRO A 109 -1.08 -13.00 -2.37
CA PRO A 109 -0.89 -13.08 -3.80
C PRO A 109 -1.15 -14.47 -4.35
N ALA A 110 -1.77 -14.55 -5.51
CA ALA A 110 -2.02 -15.81 -6.21
C ALA A 110 -0.71 -16.52 -6.61
N GLU A 111 0.36 -15.74 -6.80
CA GLU A 111 1.68 -16.23 -7.17
C GLU A 111 2.74 -15.71 -6.19
N ILE A 112 3.49 -16.62 -5.55
CA ILE A 112 4.42 -16.32 -4.44
C ILE A 112 5.55 -15.32 -4.84
N ARG A 113 5.94 -15.32 -6.12
CA ARG A 113 7.01 -14.45 -6.65
C ARG A 113 6.55 -13.64 -7.86
N ALA A 114 5.29 -13.23 -7.88
CA ALA A 114 4.79 -12.37 -8.93
C ALA A 114 5.56 -11.05 -8.99
N PRO A 115 5.83 -10.51 -10.19
CA PRO A 115 6.42 -9.19 -10.33
C PRO A 115 5.52 -8.12 -9.71
N GLN A 116 6.12 -7.14 -9.03
CA GLN A 116 5.39 -6.00 -8.47
C GLN A 116 4.60 -5.24 -9.57
N GLY A 117 3.40 -4.81 -9.23
CA GLY A 117 2.51 -4.09 -10.14
C GLY A 117 1.76 -4.99 -11.12
N THR A 118 1.76 -6.31 -10.91
CA THR A 118 0.93 -7.27 -11.68
C THR A 118 -0.22 -7.79 -10.83
N VAL A 119 -1.34 -8.13 -11.47
CA VAL A 119 -2.54 -8.64 -10.79
C VAL A 119 -2.25 -9.90 -9.95
N ALA A 120 -1.38 -10.78 -10.44
CA ALA A 120 -0.98 -11.99 -9.71
C ALA A 120 -0.22 -11.71 -8.39
N GLY A 121 0.38 -10.52 -8.25
CA GLY A 121 1.14 -10.08 -7.07
C GLY A 121 0.32 -9.32 -6.03
N VAL A 122 -0.97 -9.13 -6.28
CA VAL A 122 -1.85 -8.37 -5.38
C VAL A 122 -2.14 -9.13 -4.10
N SER A 123 -1.97 -8.43 -2.99
CA SER A 123 -2.40 -8.83 -1.65
C SER A 123 -3.53 -7.93 -1.20
N SER A 124 -4.49 -8.46 -0.48
CA SER A 124 -5.56 -7.65 0.08
C SER A 124 -5.95 -8.07 1.49
N PHE A 125 -6.58 -7.16 2.21
CA PHE A 125 -7.15 -7.41 3.53
C PHE A 125 -8.53 -6.77 3.58
N GLN A 126 -9.55 -7.59 3.83
CA GLN A 126 -10.91 -7.10 4.02
C GLN A 126 -11.26 -7.15 5.49
N VAL A 127 -11.94 -6.13 5.96
CA VAL A 127 -12.54 -6.09 7.30
C VAL A 127 -13.98 -5.64 7.17
N GLN A 128 -14.89 -6.38 7.79
CA GLN A 128 -16.26 -5.97 8.03
C GLN A 128 -16.41 -5.55 9.48
N ILE A 129 -17.08 -4.43 9.69
CA ILE A 129 -17.35 -3.85 11.01
C ILE A 129 -18.85 -3.61 11.09
N ALA A 130 -19.49 -4.02 12.20
CA ALA A 130 -20.90 -3.78 12.41
C ALA A 130 -21.23 -3.48 13.89
N ASP A 131 -22.41 -2.92 14.12
CA ASP A 131 -23.02 -2.75 15.44
C ASP A 131 -23.91 -3.93 15.87
N PHE A 132 -23.90 -5.01 15.09
CA PHE A 132 -24.60 -6.26 15.30
C PHE A 132 -23.67 -7.45 15.05
N ASP A 133 -24.07 -8.66 15.48
CA ASP A 133 -23.26 -9.88 15.34
C ASP A 133 -23.01 -10.22 13.87
N ILE A 134 -21.73 -10.32 13.48
CA ILE A 134 -21.26 -10.66 12.13
C ILE A 134 -20.94 -12.16 12.07
N LEU A 135 -21.43 -12.83 11.04
CA LEU A 135 -21.17 -14.25 10.81
C LEU A 135 -20.17 -14.52 9.67
N THR A 136 -19.91 -13.52 8.81
CA THR A 136 -19.02 -13.64 7.66
C THR A 136 -18.23 -12.35 7.48
N PRO A 137 -17.09 -12.37 6.78
CA PRO A 137 -16.30 -11.15 6.51
C PRO A 137 -16.89 -10.22 5.43
N GLY A 138 -18.12 -10.46 4.98
CA GLY A 138 -18.80 -9.72 3.91
C GLY A 138 -18.40 -10.18 2.51
N ASP A 139 -19.35 -10.13 1.57
CA ASP A 139 -19.15 -10.57 0.19
C ASP A 139 -18.52 -9.46 -0.67
N ALA A 140 -19.08 -8.25 -0.60
CA ALA A 140 -18.66 -7.10 -1.39
C ALA A 140 -18.21 -5.95 -0.48
N PRO A 141 -17.08 -5.28 -0.76
CA PRO A 141 -16.68 -4.11 0.00
C PRO A 141 -17.50 -2.88 -0.36
N ASP A 142 -17.77 -2.03 0.64
CA ASP A 142 -18.33 -0.69 0.48
C ASP A 142 -17.24 0.32 0.17
N VAL A 143 -16.00 0.00 0.59
CA VAL A 143 -14.82 0.83 0.39
C VAL A 143 -13.66 -0.03 -0.13
N LEU A 144 -13.05 0.40 -1.22
CA LEU A 144 -11.81 -0.16 -1.75
C LEU A 144 -10.70 0.89 -1.67
N VAL A 145 -9.62 0.55 -0.98
CA VAL A 145 -8.36 1.31 -1.02
C VAL A 145 -7.40 0.57 -1.94
N ALA A 146 -7.13 1.13 -3.12
CA ALA A 146 -6.24 0.54 -4.11
C ALA A 146 -4.92 1.30 -4.17
N MET A 147 -3.85 0.65 -3.73
CA MET A 147 -2.51 1.24 -3.65
C MET A 147 -1.80 1.35 -5.00
N ASN A 148 -2.31 0.67 -6.04
CA ASN A 148 -1.75 0.69 -7.40
C ASN A 148 -2.80 0.20 -8.43
N PRO A 149 -2.53 0.36 -9.75
CA PRO A 149 -3.46 -0.07 -10.80
C PRO A 149 -3.77 -1.58 -10.80
N ALA A 150 -2.82 -2.43 -10.38
CA ALA A 150 -3.04 -3.87 -10.34
C ALA A 150 -4.05 -4.25 -9.25
N ALA A 151 -3.97 -3.59 -8.08
CA ALA A 151 -4.93 -3.74 -6.99
C ALA A 151 -6.32 -3.27 -7.40
N LEU A 152 -6.41 -2.14 -8.12
CA LEU A 152 -7.67 -1.66 -8.69
C LEU A 152 -8.26 -2.73 -9.63
N LYS A 153 -7.50 -3.22 -10.59
CA LYS A 153 -7.95 -4.21 -11.57
C LYS A 153 -8.41 -5.52 -10.93
N ALA A 154 -7.73 -5.94 -9.87
CA ALA A 154 -8.05 -7.19 -9.17
C ALA A 154 -9.38 -7.13 -8.41
N HIS A 155 -9.79 -5.94 -7.93
CA HIS A 155 -10.86 -5.83 -6.94
C HIS A 155 -11.97 -4.84 -7.28
N LEU A 156 -11.87 -4.08 -8.38
CA LEU A 156 -12.88 -3.09 -8.75
C LEU A 156 -14.28 -3.71 -8.92
N GLN A 157 -14.33 -4.90 -9.53
CA GLN A 157 -15.63 -5.57 -9.79
C GLN A 157 -16.31 -6.10 -8.53
N ASP A 158 -15.57 -6.23 -7.43
CA ASP A 158 -16.11 -6.64 -6.14
C ASP A 158 -16.75 -5.48 -5.37
N LEU A 159 -16.36 -4.22 -5.69
CA LEU A 159 -16.85 -3.03 -5.01
C LEU A 159 -18.33 -2.82 -5.25
N THR A 160 -19.08 -2.51 -4.20
CA THR A 160 -20.51 -2.24 -4.30
C THR A 160 -20.79 -1.05 -5.24
N PRO A 161 -21.91 -1.03 -5.99
CA PRO A 161 -22.30 0.12 -6.78
C PRO A 161 -22.37 1.39 -5.94
N ASN A 162 -21.82 2.50 -6.45
CA ASN A 162 -21.65 3.76 -5.72
C ASN A 162 -20.75 3.66 -4.46
N GLY A 163 -19.97 2.59 -4.35
CA GLY A 163 -19.00 2.41 -3.30
C GLY A 163 -17.89 3.46 -3.33
N MET A 164 -17.16 3.58 -2.23
CA MET A 164 -16.04 4.51 -2.10
C MET A 164 -14.77 3.86 -2.66
N LEU A 165 -14.13 4.50 -3.63
CA LEU A 165 -12.87 4.07 -4.21
C LEU A 165 -11.78 5.08 -3.89
N ILE A 166 -10.78 4.68 -3.11
CA ILE A 166 -9.63 5.50 -2.76
C ILE A 166 -8.41 4.97 -3.52
N LEU A 167 -7.83 5.81 -4.35
CA LEU A 167 -6.67 5.49 -5.18
C LEU A 167 -5.42 6.21 -4.66
N ASN A 168 -4.29 5.51 -4.57
CA ASN A 168 -3.00 6.15 -4.42
C ASN A 168 -2.57 6.74 -5.77
N GLU A 169 -2.83 8.03 -5.98
CA GLU A 169 -2.61 8.75 -7.23
C GLU A 169 -1.19 8.58 -7.77
N ASP A 170 -0.19 8.66 -6.90
CA ASP A 170 1.23 8.62 -7.27
C ASP A 170 1.65 7.28 -7.91
N ALA A 171 0.89 6.21 -7.70
CA ALA A 171 1.18 4.89 -8.25
C ALA A 171 0.61 4.67 -9.68
N PHE A 172 -0.23 5.59 -10.18
CA PHE A 172 -0.90 5.46 -11.47
C PHE A 172 -0.09 6.12 -12.59
N ASP A 173 1.19 5.79 -12.68
CA ASP A 173 2.02 6.14 -13.81
C ASP A 173 1.81 5.18 -15.00
N GLU A 174 2.20 5.61 -16.21
CA GLU A 174 2.03 4.86 -17.45
C GLU A 174 2.65 3.45 -17.39
N LYS A 175 3.77 3.30 -16.68
CA LYS A 175 4.46 2.01 -16.54
C LYS A 175 3.66 1.04 -15.65
N ASN A 176 3.11 1.51 -14.54
CA ASN A 176 2.33 0.70 -13.63
C ASN A 176 0.96 0.35 -14.22
N ILE A 177 0.34 1.27 -14.94
CA ILE A 177 -0.90 1.05 -15.70
C ILE A 177 -0.71 -0.08 -16.72
N LYS A 178 0.36 -0.03 -17.52
CA LYS A 178 0.69 -1.10 -18.49
C LYS A 178 1.01 -2.44 -17.81
N LYS A 179 1.73 -2.43 -16.70
CA LYS A 179 2.05 -3.67 -15.95
C LYS A 179 0.79 -4.35 -15.38
N ALA A 180 -0.19 -3.56 -14.94
CA ALA A 180 -1.48 -4.06 -14.52
C ALA A 180 -2.33 -4.60 -15.68
N GLY A 181 -1.90 -4.35 -16.93
CA GLY A 181 -2.58 -4.81 -18.15
C GLY A 181 -3.76 -3.92 -18.55
N TYR A 182 -3.71 -2.64 -18.21
CA TYR A 182 -4.61 -1.64 -18.77
C TYR A 182 -4.03 -1.08 -20.08
N GLU A 183 -4.90 -0.84 -21.06
CA GLU A 183 -4.53 -0.21 -22.34
C GLU A 183 -4.54 1.32 -22.23
N ILE A 184 -5.46 1.86 -21.44
CA ILE A 184 -5.62 3.27 -21.13
C ILE A 184 -5.68 3.47 -19.61
N ASP A 185 -5.43 4.69 -19.15
CA ASP A 185 -5.57 5.00 -17.72
C ASP A 185 -7.02 4.77 -17.26
N PRO A 186 -7.26 3.88 -16.30
CA PRO A 186 -8.62 3.61 -15.82
C PRO A 186 -9.30 4.86 -15.24
N ARG A 187 -8.53 5.86 -14.78
CA ARG A 187 -9.06 7.14 -14.27
C ARG A 187 -9.67 8.03 -15.36
N GLU A 188 -9.27 7.82 -16.61
CA GLU A 188 -9.76 8.53 -17.80
C GLU A 188 -10.85 7.75 -18.55
N SER A 189 -11.21 6.54 -18.07
CA SER A 189 -12.20 5.67 -18.68
C SER A 189 -13.54 5.74 -17.94
N GLU A 190 -14.61 5.29 -18.59
CA GLU A 190 -15.96 5.16 -17.99
C GLU A 190 -16.04 4.05 -16.92
N GLU A 191 -14.94 3.28 -16.72
CA GLU A 191 -14.90 2.13 -15.79
C GLU A 191 -15.15 2.55 -14.34
N LEU A 192 -14.81 3.80 -13.99
CA LEU A 192 -14.94 4.33 -12.63
C LEU A 192 -16.23 5.16 -12.41
N ASP A 193 -17.05 5.41 -13.43
CA ASP A 193 -18.22 6.29 -13.35
C ASP A 193 -19.30 5.83 -12.34
N GLY A 194 -19.29 4.54 -12.03
CA GLY A 194 -20.23 3.94 -11.06
C GLY A 194 -19.80 4.07 -9.60
N TYR A 195 -18.68 4.74 -9.29
CA TYR A 195 -18.07 4.79 -7.96
C TYR A 195 -17.77 6.21 -7.49
N ARG A 196 -17.64 6.40 -6.18
CA ARG A 196 -17.17 7.65 -5.58
C ARG A 196 -15.66 7.62 -5.47
N VAL A 197 -14.97 8.21 -6.45
CA VAL A 197 -13.51 8.13 -6.59
C VAL A 197 -12.82 9.27 -5.86
N PHE A 198 -11.85 8.92 -5.01
CA PHE A 198 -10.96 9.83 -4.31
C PHE A 198 -9.51 9.49 -4.67
N GLN A 199 -8.83 10.44 -5.31
CA GLN A 199 -7.42 10.31 -5.65
C GLN A 199 -6.58 11.01 -4.58
N VAL A 200 -5.63 10.29 -3.99
CA VAL A 200 -4.81 10.77 -2.87
C VAL A 200 -3.33 10.56 -3.20
N PRO A 201 -2.50 11.60 -3.21
CA PRO A 201 -1.07 11.49 -3.49
C PRO A 201 -0.32 10.94 -2.27
N MET A 202 -0.51 9.65 -1.97
CA MET A 202 -0.04 9.04 -0.71
C MET A 202 1.48 9.03 -0.57
N GLU A 203 2.23 8.90 -1.67
CA GLU A 203 3.69 8.94 -1.61
C GLU A 203 4.23 10.34 -1.37
N LYS A 204 3.59 11.35 -1.97
CA LYS A 204 3.90 12.76 -1.74
C LYS A 204 3.63 13.12 -0.28
N LEU A 205 2.44 12.83 0.23
CA LEU A 205 2.07 13.09 1.63
C LEU A 205 3.00 12.36 2.62
N THR A 206 3.40 11.12 2.30
CA THR A 206 4.36 10.38 3.13
C THR A 206 5.72 11.06 3.17
N LYS A 207 6.22 11.57 2.05
CA LYS A 207 7.50 12.28 1.98
C LYS A 207 7.44 13.58 2.77
N GLU A 208 6.38 14.35 2.63
CA GLU A 208 6.15 15.61 3.38
C GLU A 208 6.07 15.35 4.89
N ALA A 209 5.29 14.33 5.31
CA ALA A 209 5.14 13.99 6.72
C ALA A 209 6.42 13.47 7.39
N LEU A 210 7.35 12.91 6.62
CA LEU A 210 8.59 12.32 7.12
C LEU A 210 9.84 13.14 6.77
N GLU A 211 9.68 14.36 6.26
CA GLU A 211 10.80 15.20 5.84
C GLU A 211 11.75 15.55 6.97
N GLU A 212 11.22 15.76 8.19
CA GLU A 212 12.01 16.08 9.39
C GLU A 212 12.84 14.88 9.91
N PHE A 213 12.52 13.66 9.47
CA PHE A 213 13.21 12.44 9.87
C PHE A 213 14.22 12.05 8.80
N ASP A 214 15.50 12.10 9.07
CA ASP A 214 16.58 11.71 8.14
C ASP A 214 16.51 10.20 7.81
N LEU A 215 15.46 9.79 7.08
CA LEU A 215 15.18 8.42 6.72
C LEU A 215 15.58 8.11 5.28
N PRO A 216 16.12 6.91 4.99
CA PRO A 216 16.37 6.49 3.61
C PRO A 216 15.06 6.54 2.79
N GLY A 217 15.09 7.08 1.57
CA GLY A 217 13.89 7.25 0.73
C GLY A 217 13.08 5.97 0.53
N ARG A 218 13.74 4.78 0.55
CA ARG A 218 13.03 3.49 0.49
C ARG A 218 12.23 3.21 1.77
N ALA A 219 12.71 3.64 2.93
CA ALA A 219 11.98 3.49 4.20
C ALA A 219 10.77 4.43 4.20
N VAL A 220 10.94 5.68 3.75
CA VAL A 220 9.85 6.65 3.59
C VAL A 220 8.73 6.06 2.73
N LEU A 221 9.04 5.57 1.52
CA LEU A 221 8.04 5.02 0.61
C LEU A 221 7.33 3.76 1.14
N ARG A 222 7.96 3.01 2.03
CA ARG A 222 7.30 1.87 2.69
C ARG A 222 6.22 2.29 3.67
N SER A 223 6.29 3.51 4.19
CA SER A 223 5.34 4.04 5.17
C SER A 223 4.08 4.64 4.54
N LYS A 224 3.96 4.67 3.21
CA LYS A 224 2.78 5.22 2.49
C LYS A 224 1.47 4.54 2.90
N ASN A 225 1.53 3.30 3.34
CA ASN A 225 0.38 2.56 3.86
C ASN A 225 -0.21 3.17 5.14
N MET A 226 0.59 3.90 5.93
CA MET A 226 0.11 4.61 7.12
C MET A 226 -0.78 5.80 6.74
N ILE A 227 -0.57 6.43 5.58
CA ILE A 227 -1.48 7.45 5.04
C ILE A 227 -2.85 6.83 4.76
N ALA A 228 -2.89 5.64 4.13
CA ALA A 228 -4.14 4.91 3.91
C ALA A 228 -4.85 4.56 5.23
N LEU A 229 -4.11 4.09 6.24
CA LEU A 229 -4.65 3.80 7.57
C LEU A 229 -5.23 5.05 8.22
N GLY A 230 -4.48 6.15 8.23
CA GLY A 230 -4.92 7.43 8.81
C GLY A 230 -6.18 7.97 8.13
N LEU A 231 -6.22 7.93 6.80
CA LEU A 231 -7.37 8.38 6.02
C LEU A 231 -8.63 7.58 6.33
N ILE A 232 -8.54 6.25 6.35
CA ILE A 232 -9.67 5.38 6.67
C ILE A 232 -10.10 5.56 8.14
N SER A 233 -9.15 5.67 9.07
CA SER A 233 -9.45 5.91 10.47
C SER A 233 -10.17 7.25 10.67
N TRP A 234 -9.72 8.31 9.98
CA TRP A 234 -10.39 9.61 10.01
C TRP A 234 -11.80 9.53 9.39
N THR A 235 -11.95 8.84 8.24
CA THR A 235 -13.23 8.70 7.52
C THR A 235 -14.28 8.01 8.41
N PHE A 236 -13.88 6.95 9.12
CA PHE A 236 -14.77 6.17 9.98
C PHE A 236 -14.69 6.55 11.46
N ASN A 237 -14.13 7.73 11.76
CA ASN A 237 -14.04 8.30 13.10
C ASN A 237 -13.42 7.35 14.14
N ARG A 238 -12.29 6.70 13.77
CA ARG A 238 -11.52 5.81 14.65
C ARG A 238 -10.37 6.57 15.28
N ASP A 239 -10.22 6.46 16.61
CA ASP A 239 -9.12 7.06 17.37
C ASP A 239 -7.81 6.31 17.06
N LEU A 240 -6.74 7.04 16.73
CA LEU A 240 -5.43 6.48 16.38
C LEU A 240 -4.48 6.35 17.58
N LYS A 241 -4.89 6.73 18.80
CA LYS A 241 -4.02 6.73 20.00
C LYS A 241 -3.32 5.40 20.25
N ASP A 242 -4.04 4.29 20.06
CA ASP A 242 -3.47 2.96 20.25
C ASP A 242 -2.49 2.58 19.13
N THR A 243 -2.72 3.08 17.92
CA THR A 243 -1.80 2.93 16.78
C THR A 243 -0.55 3.80 16.96
N GLU A 244 -0.69 5.01 17.50
CA GLU A 244 0.43 5.93 17.78
C GLU A 244 1.36 5.42 18.88
N ASN A 245 0.82 4.67 19.84
CA ASN A 245 1.57 4.10 20.95
C ASN A 245 2.23 2.74 20.63
N TRP A 246 2.02 2.22 19.45
CA TRP A 246 2.56 0.94 18.98
C TRP A 246 3.95 1.10 18.35
#